data_9ccaabd5d346a49e1929fff009357ed8
#
_entry.id   9ccaabd5d346a49e1929fff009357ed8
#
_cell.length_a   1.000
_cell.length_b   1.000
_cell.length_c   1.000
_cell.angle_alpha   90.00
_cell.angle_beta   90.00
_cell.angle_gamma   90.00
#
_symmetry.space_group_name_H-M   'P 1'
#
loop_
_entity.id
_entity.type
_entity.pdbx_description
1 polymer ?
#
loop_
_entity_poly.entity_id
_entity_poly.type
_entity_poly.pdbx_seq_one_letter_code
_entity_poly.pdbx_strand_id
1 'polypeptide(L)'
;MITDSFDDRTQALVSLEDFYGKRSHLAERCLILFSHRLRDELLRRFPCAAIAEIRSANGVTPIFGFEQDGRPLAFYLSPIGSTMAAQYCIEANWLCGATRFIMFGSAGSLDPERTAGRYILPTEAYRDEGMSYHYAPPADYIAVPGHRALGAIFAELGVPYAEGRVWTTDAFLRETAGQVARRRAEGCIAVEMELAGVQAVCDFHGFSLYDFLEAGDSFSAESYTPEGLHEANHDTYKLHLALEIARRL
;
A
#
# COMPACT_ATOMS: atom_id res chain seq x y z
N MET A 1 -11.96 -6.20 -23.09
CA MET A 1 -11.51 -6.94 -21.89
C MET A 1 -10.95 -5.92 -20.91
N ILE A 2 -10.65 -6.29 -19.65
CA ILE A 2 -10.07 -5.32 -18.69
C ILE A 2 -8.77 -4.69 -19.21
N THR A 3 -8.02 -5.43 -20.01
CA THR A 3 -6.80 -4.98 -20.69
C THR A 3 -7.00 -3.83 -21.69
N ASP A 4 -8.23 -3.50 -22.01
CA ASP A 4 -8.57 -2.42 -22.95
C ASP A 4 -9.07 -1.16 -22.21
N SER A 5 -8.94 -1.13 -20.86
CA SER A 5 -9.51 -0.07 -20.01
C SER A 5 -8.60 1.15 -19.85
N PHE A 6 -7.31 1.05 -20.19
CA PHE A 6 -6.39 2.17 -20.08
C PHE A 6 -6.65 3.20 -21.20
N ASP A 7 -6.91 4.44 -20.79
CA ASP A 7 -7.08 5.57 -21.68
C ASP A 7 -6.40 6.82 -21.10
N ASP A 8 -5.25 7.16 -21.64
CA ASP A 8 -4.49 8.37 -21.30
C ASP A 8 -4.69 9.52 -22.31
N ARG A 9 -5.59 9.33 -23.30
CA ARG A 9 -5.81 10.28 -24.41
C ARG A 9 -7.01 11.19 -24.19
N THR A 10 -7.98 10.74 -23.39
CA THR A 10 -9.19 11.51 -23.11
C THR A 10 -9.27 11.89 -21.66
N GLN A 11 -9.86 13.05 -21.37
CA GLN A 11 -10.02 13.54 -20.01
C GLN A 11 -11.14 12.79 -19.29
N ALA A 12 -10.91 12.44 -18.02
CA ALA A 12 -11.96 11.93 -17.17
C ALA A 12 -13.11 12.95 -17.02
N LEU A 13 -14.35 12.47 -17.10
CA LEU A 13 -15.54 13.32 -16.96
C LEU A 13 -15.87 13.61 -15.49
N VAL A 14 -15.42 12.76 -14.58
CA VAL A 14 -15.64 12.90 -13.14
C VAL A 14 -14.40 13.49 -12.50
N SER A 15 -14.55 14.54 -11.71
CA SER A 15 -13.46 15.20 -11.01
C SER A 15 -13.69 15.22 -9.49
N LEU A 16 -12.62 15.25 -8.72
CA LEU A 16 -12.72 15.41 -7.26
C LEU A 16 -13.18 16.83 -6.86
N GLU A 17 -13.02 17.81 -7.73
CA GLU A 17 -13.56 19.15 -7.52
C GLU A 17 -15.08 19.14 -7.40
N ASP A 18 -15.76 18.26 -8.15
CA ASP A 18 -17.23 18.10 -8.09
C ASP A 18 -17.71 17.60 -6.72
N PHE A 19 -16.88 16.84 -6.01
CA PHE A 19 -17.22 16.24 -4.71
C PHE A 19 -16.70 17.02 -3.51
N TYR A 20 -15.51 17.59 -3.63
CA TYR A 20 -14.76 18.19 -2.49
C TYR A 20 -14.46 19.68 -2.67
N GLY A 21 -14.75 20.26 -3.84
CA GLY A 21 -14.35 21.62 -4.15
C GLY A 21 -12.84 21.77 -4.32
N LYS A 22 -12.27 22.89 -3.87
CA LYS A 22 -10.87 23.22 -4.10
C LYS A 22 -9.91 22.29 -3.40
N ARG A 23 -8.82 21.97 -4.09
CA ARG A 23 -7.69 21.18 -3.58
C ARG A 23 -6.99 21.88 -2.42
N SER A 24 -6.56 21.10 -1.42
CA SER A 24 -5.79 21.57 -0.27
C SER A 24 -4.33 21.10 -0.33
N HIS A 25 -3.46 21.77 0.45
CA HIS A 25 -2.03 21.43 0.56
C HIS A 25 -1.61 21.55 2.04
N LEU A 26 -1.86 20.50 2.81
CA LEU A 26 -1.68 20.45 4.26
C LEU A 26 -0.49 19.59 4.67
N ALA A 27 -0.26 18.47 3.93
CA ALA A 27 0.82 17.53 4.22
C ALA A 27 1.25 16.82 2.93
N GLU A 28 2.54 16.85 2.59
CA GLU A 28 3.09 16.19 1.43
C GLU A 28 3.25 14.67 1.63
N ARG A 29 3.49 14.25 2.87
CA ARG A 29 3.71 12.85 3.25
C ARG A 29 2.46 12.27 3.89
N CYS A 30 2.11 11.03 3.54
CA CYS A 30 0.93 10.37 4.06
C CYS A 30 1.19 8.87 4.31
N LEU A 31 0.82 8.38 5.51
CA LEU A 31 0.83 6.96 5.81
C LEU A 31 -0.52 6.34 5.42
N ILE A 32 -0.46 5.19 4.73
CA ILE A 32 -1.62 4.36 4.43
C ILE A 32 -1.63 3.20 5.41
N LEU A 33 -2.64 3.14 6.27
CA LEU A 33 -2.79 2.14 7.31
C LEU A 33 -3.92 1.17 6.95
N PHE A 34 -3.73 -0.12 7.22
CA PHE A 34 -4.77 -1.16 7.12
C PHE A 34 -5.20 -1.70 8.48
N SER A 35 -4.60 -1.19 9.57
CA SER A 35 -4.88 -1.62 10.94
C SER A 35 -5.48 -0.48 11.76
N HIS A 36 -6.70 -0.69 12.27
CA HIS A 36 -7.32 0.23 13.23
C HIS A 36 -6.49 0.38 14.52
N ARG A 37 -5.80 -0.69 14.98
CA ARG A 37 -4.93 -0.62 16.17
C ARG A 37 -3.73 0.29 15.93
N LEU A 38 -3.13 0.27 14.73
CA LEU A 38 -2.01 1.16 14.41
C LEU A 38 -2.48 2.61 14.27
N ARG A 39 -3.67 2.85 13.71
CA ARG A 39 -4.31 4.18 13.72
C ARG A 39 -4.49 4.68 15.16
N ASP A 40 -5.09 3.86 16.02
CA ASP A 40 -5.37 4.24 17.42
C ASP A 40 -4.07 4.48 18.20
N GLU A 41 -3.01 3.73 17.91
CA GLU A 41 -1.68 3.95 18.46
C GLU A 41 -1.08 5.30 18.07
N LEU A 42 -1.23 5.71 16.80
CA LEU A 42 -0.83 7.06 16.35
C LEU A 42 -1.61 8.15 17.09
N LEU A 43 -2.94 8.01 17.17
CA LEU A 43 -3.80 8.95 17.89
C LEU A 43 -3.46 9.07 19.37
N ARG A 44 -3.00 7.98 19.99
CA ARG A 44 -2.56 7.97 21.38
C ARG A 44 -1.18 8.63 21.59
N ARG A 45 -0.25 8.44 20.63
CA ARG A 45 1.16 8.86 20.75
C ARG A 45 1.42 10.30 20.36
N PHE A 46 0.64 10.83 19.44
CA PHE A 46 0.86 12.15 18.85
C PHE A 46 -0.35 13.08 19.00
N PRO A 47 -0.16 14.40 19.04
CA PRO A 47 -1.24 15.38 19.07
C PRO A 47 -1.90 15.48 17.68
N CYS A 48 -2.59 14.44 17.27
CA CYS A 48 -3.24 14.35 15.97
C CYS A 48 -4.54 15.17 15.90
N ALA A 49 -4.80 15.78 14.75
CA ALA A 49 -6.08 16.41 14.44
C ALA A 49 -6.63 15.83 13.13
N ALA A 50 -7.94 15.71 13.01
CA ALA A 50 -8.58 15.44 11.73
C ALA A 50 -8.42 16.69 10.83
N ILE A 51 -7.72 16.55 9.72
CA ILE A 51 -7.40 17.66 8.79
C ILE A 51 -8.28 17.64 7.54
N ALA A 52 -8.86 16.49 7.22
CA ALA A 52 -9.78 16.30 6.10
C ALA A 52 -10.60 15.01 6.30
N GLU A 53 -11.55 14.76 5.40
CA GLU A 53 -12.43 13.58 5.44
C GLU A 53 -12.68 13.05 4.03
N ILE A 54 -12.41 11.76 3.82
CA ILE A 54 -12.86 11.02 2.64
C ILE A 54 -14.31 10.58 2.90
N ARG A 55 -15.20 10.91 1.97
CA ARG A 55 -16.64 10.67 2.13
C ARG A 55 -17.15 9.70 1.07
N SER A 56 -17.91 8.72 1.51
CA SER A 56 -18.53 7.73 0.63
C SER A 56 -19.92 7.34 1.14
N ALA A 57 -20.68 6.59 0.34
CA ALA A 57 -22.02 6.14 0.73
C ALA A 57 -22.02 5.23 1.98
N ASN A 58 -20.91 4.56 2.28
CA ASN A 58 -20.77 3.68 3.44
C ASN A 58 -20.11 4.36 4.66
N GLY A 59 -19.90 5.67 4.62
CA GLY A 59 -19.40 6.42 5.76
C GLY A 59 -18.31 7.41 5.45
N VAL A 60 -17.64 7.85 6.50
CA VAL A 60 -16.58 8.86 6.48
C VAL A 60 -15.30 8.27 7.03
N THR A 61 -14.20 8.46 6.32
CA THR A 61 -12.85 8.13 6.79
C THR A 61 -12.08 9.42 7.04
N PRO A 62 -11.73 9.74 8.29
CA PRO A 62 -10.93 10.92 8.59
C PRO A 62 -9.49 10.74 8.11
N ILE A 63 -8.93 11.80 7.53
CA ILE A 63 -7.50 11.97 7.34
C ILE A 63 -6.99 12.76 8.55
N PHE A 64 -6.11 12.16 9.33
CA PHE A 64 -5.47 12.80 10.46
C PHE A 64 -4.12 13.38 10.06
N GLY A 65 -3.70 14.42 10.76
CA GLY A 65 -2.37 15.02 10.61
C GLY A 65 -1.75 15.33 11.96
N PHE A 66 -0.43 15.29 12.01
CA PHE A 66 0.40 15.77 13.13
C PHE A 66 1.75 16.25 12.60
N GLU A 67 2.50 16.95 13.43
CA GLU A 67 3.87 17.35 13.11
C GLU A 67 4.88 16.28 13.55
N GLN A 68 5.71 15.85 12.62
CA GLN A 68 6.86 15.00 12.88
C GLN A 68 8.13 15.80 12.54
N ASP A 69 8.91 16.14 13.59
CA ASP A 69 10.15 16.94 13.46
C ASP A 69 9.94 18.28 12.70
N GLY A 70 8.84 18.98 13.02
CA GLY A 70 8.47 20.26 12.40
C GLY A 70 7.94 20.16 10.96
N ARG A 71 7.66 18.95 10.45
CA ARG A 71 7.07 18.74 9.13
C ARG A 71 5.74 18.02 9.23
N PRO A 72 4.68 18.46 8.53
CA PRO A 72 3.39 17.79 8.55
C PRO A 72 3.47 16.35 8.00
N LEU A 73 2.82 15.43 8.70
CA LEU A 73 2.62 14.04 8.28
C LEU A 73 1.14 13.71 8.42
N ALA A 74 0.51 13.29 7.33
CA ALA A 74 -0.87 12.81 7.31
C ALA A 74 -0.93 11.28 7.44
N PHE A 75 -2.10 10.77 7.84
CA PHE A 75 -2.40 9.35 7.78
C PHE A 75 -3.90 9.10 7.74
N TYR A 76 -4.27 7.95 7.18
CA TYR A 76 -5.65 7.47 7.20
C TYR A 76 -5.71 5.94 7.29
N LEU A 77 -6.85 5.42 7.73
CA LEU A 77 -7.15 3.99 7.69
C LEU A 77 -7.81 3.66 6.34
N SER A 78 -7.10 2.92 5.50
CA SER A 78 -7.60 2.46 4.21
C SER A 78 -8.53 1.26 4.37
N PRO A 79 -9.59 1.14 3.58
CA PRO A 79 -10.20 -0.16 3.32
C PRO A 79 -9.19 -1.11 2.68
N ILE A 80 -9.43 -2.41 2.84
CA ILE A 80 -8.64 -3.47 2.19
C ILE A 80 -9.08 -3.60 0.73
N GLY A 81 -8.13 -3.87 -0.15
CA GLY A 81 -8.34 -4.12 -1.57
C GLY A 81 -7.90 -2.97 -2.46
N SER A 82 -7.35 -3.35 -3.61
CA SER A 82 -6.66 -2.49 -4.57
C SER A 82 -7.49 -1.28 -4.98
N THR A 83 -8.76 -1.48 -5.33
CA THR A 83 -9.65 -0.42 -5.80
C THR A 83 -9.80 0.71 -4.79
N MET A 84 -10.11 0.37 -3.53
CA MET A 84 -10.39 1.39 -2.52
C MET A 84 -9.10 2.03 -1.98
N ALA A 85 -8.03 1.26 -1.83
CA ALA A 85 -6.74 1.81 -1.40
C ALA A 85 -6.18 2.81 -2.43
N ALA A 86 -6.27 2.49 -3.71
CA ALA A 86 -5.85 3.37 -4.80
C ALA A 86 -6.75 4.62 -4.91
N GLN A 87 -8.07 4.46 -4.81
CA GLN A 87 -9.01 5.58 -4.80
C GLN A 87 -8.70 6.55 -3.64
N TYR A 88 -8.43 6.03 -2.45
CA TYR A 88 -8.11 6.85 -1.27
C TYR A 88 -6.78 7.62 -1.42
N CYS A 89 -5.79 7.10 -2.17
CA CYS A 89 -4.58 7.85 -2.51
C CYS A 89 -4.91 9.11 -3.32
N ILE A 90 -5.78 8.99 -4.33
CA ILE A 90 -6.19 10.13 -5.17
C ILE A 90 -6.93 11.16 -4.32
N GLU A 91 -7.86 10.72 -3.48
CA GLU A 91 -8.63 11.59 -2.60
C GLU A 91 -7.75 12.25 -1.53
N ALA A 92 -6.82 11.52 -0.92
CA ALA A 92 -5.87 12.09 0.03
C ALA A 92 -4.97 13.15 -0.63
N ASN A 93 -4.51 12.92 -1.87
CA ASN A 93 -3.79 13.95 -2.62
C ASN A 93 -4.65 15.21 -2.82
N TRP A 94 -5.92 15.09 -3.15
CA TRP A 94 -6.82 16.23 -3.33
C TRP A 94 -7.08 16.96 -2.02
N LEU A 95 -7.38 16.21 -0.97
CA LEU A 95 -7.85 16.73 0.31
C LEU A 95 -6.76 17.28 1.20
N CYS A 96 -5.53 16.76 1.13
CA CYS A 96 -4.42 17.22 1.96
C CYS A 96 -3.12 17.53 1.20
N GLY A 97 -3.05 17.24 -0.09
CA GLY A 97 -1.88 17.54 -0.93
C GLY A 97 -0.79 16.46 -0.89
N ALA A 98 -1.08 15.27 -0.37
CA ALA A 98 -0.10 14.18 -0.27
C ALA A 98 0.39 13.74 -1.65
N THR A 99 1.70 13.65 -1.82
CA THR A 99 2.38 13.17 -3.03
C THR A 99 3.42 12.09 -2.72
N ARG A 100 3.71 11.84 -1.44
CA ARG A 100 4.60 10.79 -0.96
C ARG A 100 3.83 9.88 -0.02
N PHE A 101 3.54 8.69 -0.48
CA PHE A 101 2.77 7.70 0.27
C PHE A 101 3.68 6.62 0.82
N ILE A 102 3.55 6.33 2.11
CA ILE A 102 4.18 5.19 2.77
C ILE A 102 3.06 4.20 3.10
N MET A 103 3.04 3.09 2.39
CA MET A 103 2.09 2.00 2.57
C MET A 103 2.78 0.85 3.28
N PHE A 104 2.09 0.18 4.20
CA PHE A 104 2.64 -0.99 4.87
C PHE A 104 1.53 -1.85 5.43
N GLY A 105 1.72 -3.15 5.31
CA GLY A 105 0.72 -4.14 5.68
C GLY A 105 1.31 -5.49 6.03
N SER A 106 0.45 -6.51 6.05
CA SER A 106 0.84 -7.91 6.08
C SER A 106 0.65 -8.52 4.70
N ALA A 107 1.32 -9.64 4.45
CA ALA A 107 1.20 -10.41 3.22
C ALA A 107 1.31 -11.90 3.54
N GLY A 108 0.67 -12.72 2.72
CA GLY A 108 0.86 -14.16 2.73
C GLY A 108 2.22 -14.53 2.10
N SER A 109 3.08 -15.23 2.86
CA SER A 109 4.37 -15.69 2.34
C SER A 109 4.22 -16.81 1.33
N LEU A 110 4.75 -16.60 0.14
CA LEU A 110 4.89 -17.64 -0.88
C LEU A 110 6.27 -18.34 -0.82
N ASP A 111 7.23 -17.74 -0.12
CA ASP A 111 8.60 -18.27 0.06
C ASP A 111 9.04 -18.05 1.52
N PRO A 112 8.63 -18.94 2.45
CA PRO A 112 8.95 -18.81 3.86
C PRO A 112 10.47 -18.78 4.17
N GLU A 113 11.31 -19.41 3.36
CA GLU A 113 12.77 -19.40 3.58
C GLU A 113 13.35 -18.00 3.37
N ARG A 114 12.79 -17.25 2.41
CA ARG A 114 13.23 -15.88 2.12
C ARG A 114 12.60 -14.84 3.03
N THR A 115 11.35 -15.04 3.44
CA THR A 115 10.57 -14.02 4.15
C THR A 115 10.60 -14.14 5.67
N ALA A 116 10.94 -15.31 6.24
CA ALA A 116 10.94 -15.52 7.68
C ALA A 116 11.88 -14.53 8.42
N GLY A 117 11.33 -13.76 9.35
CA GLY A 117 12.06 -12.76 10.13
C GLY A 117 12.59 -11.57 9.32
N ARG A 118 12.04 -11.32 8.13
CA ARG A 118 12.41 -10.22 7.25
C ARG A 118 11.17 -9.48 6.78
N TYR A 119 11.30 -8.17 6.62
CA TYR A 119 10.31 -7.41 5.85
C TYR A 119 10.48 -7.70 4.35
N ILE A 120 9.40 -7.56 3.62
CA ILE A 120 9.37 -7.74 2.16
C ILE A 120 9.36 -6.37 1.53
N LEU A 121 10.31 -6.10 0.63
CA LEU A 121 10.34 -4.92 -0.22
C LEU A 121 9.97 -5.33 -1.64
N PRO A 122 8.73 -5.05 -2.09
CA PRO A 122 8.26 -5.44 -3.41
C PRO A 122 9.04 -4.74 -4.52
N THR A 123 9.59 -5.51 -5.47
CA THR A 123 10.29 -4.96 -6.65
C THR A 123 9.36 -4.77 -7.83
N GLU A 124 8.39 -5.67 -7.97
CA GLU A 124 7.32 -5.66 -8.96
C GLU A 124 6.08 -6.32 -8.35
N ALA A 125 4.88 -5.90 -8.78
CA ALA A 125 3.62 -6.51 -8.39
C ALA A 125 2.93 -7.15 -9.59
N TYR A 126 2.52 -8.43 -9.47
CA TYR A 126 1.64 -9.09 -10.42
C TYR A 126 0.22 -8.54 -10.29
N ARG A 127 -0.38 -8.16 -11.41
CA ARG A 127 -1.63 -7.43 -11.50
C ARG A 127 -2.82 -8.36 -11.67
N ASP A 128 -3.22 -9.04 -10.57
CA ASP A 128 -4.41 -9.91 -10.53
C ASP A 128 -5.58 -9.19 -9.84
N GLU A 129 -5.82 -7.95 -10.26
CA GLU A 129 -6.83 -7.04 -9.76
C GLU A 129 -7.34 -6.15 -10.90
N GLY A 130 -8.37 -5.34 -10.65
CA GLY A 130 -8.99 -4.54 -11.70
C GLY A 130 -8.48 -3.12 -11.84
N MET A 131 -8.07 -2.48 -10.75
CA MET A 131 -7.82 -1.03 -10.67
C MET A 131 -6.64 -0.57 -11.52
N SER A 132 -5.53 -1.30 -11.50
CA SER A 132 -4.32 -0.91 -12.20
C SER A 132 -4.49 -0.82 -13.72
N TYR A 133 -5.41 -1.57 -14.31
CA TYR A 133 -5.68 -1.57 -15.74
C TYR A 133 -6.38 -0.29 -16.25
N HIS A 134 -6.86 0.57 -15.36
CA HIS A 134 -7.39 1.89 -15.69
C HIS A 134 -6.31 2.99 -15.64
N TYR A 135 -5.18 2.72 -14.96
CA TYR A 135 -4.13 3.73 -14.71
C TYR A 135 -2.77 3.38 -15.35
N ALA A 136 -2.60 2.17 -15.86
CA ALA A 136 -1.37 1.75 -16.54
C ALA A 136 -1.68 0.86 -17.75
N PRO A 137 -0.86 0.91 -18.81
CA PRO A 137 -0.98 0.01 -19.96
C PRO A 137 -1.03 -1.46 -19.54
N PRO A 138 -1.69 -2.34 -20.31
CA PRO A 138 -1.79 -3.74 -19.96
C PRO A 138 -0.43 -4.43 -19.92
N ALA A 139 -0.14 -5.06 -18.79
CA ALA A 139 1.04 -5.87 -18.52
C ALA A 139 0.75 -6.81 -17.37
N ASP A 140 1.50 -7.90 -17.24
CA ASP A 140 1.34 -8.84 -16.13
C ASP A 140 1.88 -8.25 -14.81
N TYR A 141 2.94 -7.44 -14.90
CA TYR A 141 3.61 -6.85 -13.75
C TYR A 141 3.70 -5.33 -13.85
N ILE A 142 3.70 -4.66 -12.71
CA ILE A 142 4.05 -3.25 -12.57
C ILE A 142 5.29 -3.12 -11.67
N ALA A 143 6.24 -2.27 -12.07
CA ALA A 143 7.44 -2.00 -11.29
C ALA A 143 7.12 -1.17 -10.03
N VAL A 144 7.83 -1.43 -8.93
CA VAL A 144 7.69 -0.72 -7.65
C VAL A 144 9.02 -0.02 -7.31
N PRO A 145 9.32 1.14 -7.89
CA PRO A 145 10.64 1.77 -7.78
C PRO A 145 11.02 2.20 -6.37
N GLY A 146 10.04 2.41 -5.48
CA GLY A 146 10.24 2.82 -4.08
C GLY A 146 11.08 1.83 -3.26
N HIS A 147 11.14 0.55 -3.65
CA HIS A 147 11.93 -0.48 -2.95
C HIS A 147 13.40 -0.09 -2.80
N ARG A 148 13.99 0.62 -3.78
CA ARG A 148 15.42 1.01 -3.73
C ARG A 148 15.71 1.98 -2.60
N ALA A 149 14.85 2.98 -2.41
CA ALA A 149 15.00 3.92 -1.31
C ALA A 149 14.76 3.23 0.04
N LEU A 150 13.75 2.35 0.11
CA LEU A 150 13.47 1.56 1.31
C LEU A 150 14.63 0.62 1.66
N GLY A 151 15.22 -0.07 0.69
CA GLY A 151 16.37 -0.94 0.90
C GLY A 151 17.56 -0.19 1.52
N ALA A 152 17.85 1.02 1.04
CA ALA A 152 18.90 1.88 1.62
C ALA A 152 18.57 2.27 3.08
N ILE A 153 17.31 2.67 3.35
CA ILE A 153 16.85 3.03 4.71
C ILE A 153 16.92 1.82 5.65
N PHE A 154 16.45 0.65 5.21
CA PHE A 154 16.44 -0.56 6.01
C PHE A 154 17.88 -1.05 6.32
N ALA A 155 18.79 -0.95 5.33
CA ALA A 155 20.20 -1.25 5.55
C ALA A 155 20.84 -0.31 6.57
N GLU A 156 20.56 1.00 6.50
CA GLU A 156 21.02 1.98 7.49
C GLU A 156 20.50 1.69 8.90
N LEU A 157 19.22 1.28 9.01
CA LEU A 157 18.58 0.95 10.29
C LEU A 157 18.96 -0.45 10.81
N GLY A 158 19.67 -1.27 10.02
CA GLY A 158 19.97 -2.66 10.37
C GLY A 158 18.72 -3.56 10.38
N VAL A 159 17.67 -3.21 9.63
CA VAL A 159 16.42 -3.97 9.56
C VAL A 159 16.54 -5.06 8.49
N PRO A 160 16.35 -6.34 8.82
CA PRO A 160 16.39 -7.42 7.84
C PRO A 160 15.25 -7.32 6.84
N TYR A 161 15.56 -7.48 5.56
CA TYR A 161 14.55 -7.49 4.50
C TYR A 161 14.88 -8.48 3.37
N ALA A 162 13.88 -8.81 2.58
CA ALA A 162 14.00 -9.56 1.33
C ALA A 162 13.33 -8.78 0.20
N GLU A 163 14.00 -8.65 -0.91
CA GLU A 163 13.43 -8.07 -2.13
C GLU A 163 12.87 -9.17 -3.02
N GLY A 164 11.74 -8.91 -3.66
CA GLY A 164 11.14 -9.87 -4.60
C GLY A 164 9.85 -9.36 -5.22
N ARG A 165 9.37 -10.11 -6.22
CA ARG A 165 8.05 -9.89 -6.78
C ARG A 165 6.98 -10.25 -5.76
N VAL A 166 5.85 -9.55 -5.82
CA VAL A 166 4.65 -9.89 -5.07
C VAL A 166 3.48 -10.12 -6.02
N TRP A 167 2.46 -10.76 -5.53
CA TRP A 167 1.20 -10.98 -6.24
C TRP A 167 0.11 -10.15 -5.56
N THR A 168 -0.44 -9.16 -6.28
CA THR A 168 -1.62 -8.41 -5.84
C THR A 168 -2.87 -9.11 -6.37
N THR A 169 -3.80 -9.51 -5.48
CA THR A 169 -5.05 -10.17 -5.87
C THR A 169 -6.29 -9.54 -5.23
N ASP A 170 -7.39 -9.45 -5.98
CA ASP A 170 -8.71 -9.05 -5.46
C ASP A 170 -9.44 -10.21 -4.75
N ALA A 171 -8.91 -11.43 -4.82
CA ALA A 171 -9.68 -12.63 -4.49
C ALA A 171 -8.91 -13.63 -3.62
N PHE A 172 -8.53 -13.21 -2.40
CA PHE A 172 -7.72 -14.03 -1.49
C PHE A 172 -8.31 -15.44 -1.23
N LEU A 173 -9.63 -15.58 -1.17
CA LEU A 173 -10.28 -16.91 -1.06
C LEU A 173 -10.17 -17.77 -2.33
N ARG A 174 -9.56 -17.24 -3.38
CA ARG A 174 -9.29 -17.94 -4.64
C ARG A 174 -7.81 -18.14 -4.92
N GLU A 175 -6.94 -17.95 -3.95
CA GLU A 175 -5.52 -18.27 -4.01
C GLU A 175 -5.33 -19.80 -4.04
N THR A 176 -5.53 -20.37 -5.24
CA THR A 176 -5.49 -21.82 -5.44
C THR A 176 -4.05 -22.34 -5.51
N ALA A 177 -3.85 -23.62 -5.19
CA ALA A 177 -2.52 -24.25 -5.27
C ALA A 177 -1.85 -24.05 -6.65
N GLY A 178 -2.64 -24.10 -7.74
CA GLY A 178 -2.12 -23.86 -9.08
C GLY A 178 -1.66 -22.43 -9.33
N GLN A 179 -2.36 -21.44 -8.78
CA GLN A 179 -1.95 -20.02 -8.85
C GLN A 179 -0.72 -19.78 -7.99
N VAL A 180 -0.71 -20.26 -6.75
CA VAL A 180 0.45 -20.19 -5.85
C VAL A 180 1.70 -20.79 -6.51
N ALA A 181 1.60 -21.99 -7.08
CA ALA A 181 2.72 -22.62 -7.78
C ALA A 181 3.22 -21.78 -8.96
N ARG A 182 2.30 -21.20 -9.75
CA ARG A 182 2.64 -20.32 -10.87
C ARG A 182 3.35 -19.06 -10.40
N ARG A 183 2.79 -18.35 -9.41
CA ARG A 183 3.40 -17.10 -8.89
C ARG A 183 4.78 -17.35 -8.29
N ARG A 184 4.97 -18.45 -7.58
CA ARG A 184 6.30 -18.88 -7.10
C ARG A 184 7.28 -19.10 -8.25
N ALA A 185 6.85 -19.82 -9.29
CA ALA A 185 7.69 -20.07 -10.47
C ALA A 185 8.09 -18.77 -11.19
N GLU A 186 7.28 -17.74 -11.11
CA GLU A 186 7.56 -16.39 -11.63
C GLU A 186 8.39 -15.51 -10.67
N GLY A 187 8.76 -16.02 -9.49
CA GLY A 187 9.60 -15.34 -8.50
C GLY A 187 8.83 -14.49 -7.50
N CYS A 188 7.51 -14.63 -7.39
CA CYS A 188 6.74 -13.98 -6.31
C CYS A 188 7.07 -14.65 -4.98
N ILE A 189 7.41 -13.84 -3.98
CA ILE A 189 7.73 -14.27 -2.61
C ILE A 189 6.60 -14.02 -1.63
N ALA A 190 5.61 -13.22 -2.01
CA ALA A 190 4.43 -12.92 -1.20
C ALA A 190 3.20 -12.61 -2.05
N VAL A 191 2.02 -12.65 -1.40
CA VAL A 191 0.73 -12.23 -1.94
C VAL A 191 0.08 -11.21 -1.00
N GLU A 192 -0.52 -10.18 -1.58
CA GLU A 192 -1.23 -9.09 -0.89
C GLU A 192 -2.39 -8.59 -1.77
N MET A 193 -3.08 -7.50 -1.39
CA MET A 193 -4.34 -7.12 -2.04
C MET A 193 -4.38 -5.68 -2.59
N GLU A 194 -3.32 -4.87 -2.52
CA GLU A 194 -3.40 -3.42 -2.78
C GLU A 194 -2.37 -2.88 -3.76
N LEU A 195 -1.15 -3.38 -3.72
CA LEU A 195 0.03 -2.71 -4.26
C LEU A 195 -0.06 -2.38 -5.75
N ALA A 196 -0.52 -3.31 -6.58
CA ALA A 196 -0.53 -3.07 -8.04
C ALA A 196 -1.41 -1.87 -8.42
N GLY A 197 -2.60 -1.75 -7.84
CA GLY A 197 -3.49 -0.63 -8.13
C GLY A 197 -3.01 0.68 -7.52
N VAL A 198 -2.49 0.65 -6.29
CA VAL A 198 -1.93 1.86 -5.65
C VAL A 198 -0.71 2.35 -6.41
N GLN A 199 0.20 1.46 -6.85
CA GLN A 199 1.36 1.82 -7.65
C GLN A 199 0.96 2.41 -9.00
N ALA A 200 -0.01 1.80 -9.70
CA ALA A 200 -0.48 2.31 -10.99
C ALA A 200 -1.07 3.72 -10.87
N VAL A 201 -1.85 3.98 -9.83
CA VAL A 201 -2.38 5.31 -9.53
C VAL A 201 -1.26 6.30 -9.21
N CYS A 202 -0.28 5.90 -8.40
CA CYS A 202 0.86 6.75 -8.07
C CYS A 202 1.67 7.13 -9.32
N ASP A 203 1.97 6.17 -10.18
CA ASP A 203 2.69 6.42 -11.43
C ASP A 203 1.92 7.36 -12.35
N PHE A 204 0.62 7.13 -12.53
CA PHE A 204 -0.24 7.95 -13.39
C PHE A 204 -0.32 9.41 -12.93
N HIS A 205 -0.39 9.65 -11.63
CA HIS A 205 -0.49 10.99 -11.05
C HIS A 205 0.85 11.62 -10.69
N GLY A 206 1.97 10.92 -10.87
CA GLY A 206 3.30 11.40 -10.51
C GLY A 206 3.57 11.43 -8.99
N PHE A 207 2.92 10.54 -8.24
CA PHE A 207 3.17 10.37 -6.81
C PHE A 207 4.29 9.36 -6.57
N SER A 208 4.88 9.41 -5.38
CA SER A 208 5.85 8.40 -4.92
C SER A 208 5.21 7.44 -3.94
N LEU A 209 5.36 6.14 -4.18
CA LEU A 209 4.92 5.09 -3.27
C LEU A 209 6.13 4.36 -2.67
N TYR A 210 6.10 4.17 -1.36
CA TYR A 210 7.07 3.41 -0.58
C TYR A 210 6.31 2.33 0.17
N ASP A 211 6.38 1.09 -0.32
CA ASP A 211 5.64 -0.03 0.23
C ASP A 211 6.56 -1.09 0.83
N PHE A 212 6.23 -1.55 2.03
CA PHE A 212 6.87 -2.69 2.68
C PHE A 212 5.87 -3.55 3.42
N LEU A 213 6.12 -4.85 3.42
CA LEU A 213 5.19 -5.83 3.96
C LEU A 213 5.86 -6.71 5.02
N GLU A 214 5.06 -7.26 5.90
CA GLU A 214 5.46 -8.30 6.84
C GLU A 214 4.74 -9.60 6.50
N ALA A 215 5.49 -10.71 6.46
CA ALA A 215 4.88 -12.02 6.27
C ALA A 215 4.06 -12.39 7.53
N GLY A 216 2.75 -12.47 7.38
CA GLY A 216 1.82 -12.81 8.47
C GLY A 216 1.35 -14.26 8.43
N ASP A 217 0.99 -14.71 7.28
CA ASP A 217 0.54 -16.06 6.97
C ASP A 217 1.44 -16.68 5.91
N SER A 218 1.30 -17.97 5.68
CA SER A 218 2.17 -18.66 4.74
C SER A 218 1.47 -19.76 3.97
N PHE A 219 1.97 -19.98 2.77
CA PHE A 219 1.56 -21.07 1.90
C PHE A 219 2.66 -22.12 1.84
N SER A 220 2.31 -23.40 1.92
CA SER A 220 3.11 -24.52 1.48
C SER A 220 2.70 -24.91 0.04
N ALA A 221 3.21 -26.04 -0.45
CA ALA A 221 2.75 -26.57 -1.74
C ALA A 221 1.28 -26.98 -1.73
N GLU A 222 0.74 -27.40 -0.58
CA GLU A 222 -0.58 -28.03 -0.46
C GLU A 222 -1.44 -27.45 0.67
N SER A 223 -0.91 -26.50 1.46
CA SER A 223 -1.61 -25.99 2.64
C SER A 223 -1.39 -24.48 2.85
N TYR A 224 -2.35 -23.89 3.55
CA TYR A 224 -2.32 -22.52 4.05
C TYR A 224 -2.21 -22.54 5.59
N THR A 225 -1.38 -21.67 6.12
CA THR A 225 -1.08 -21.53 7.55
C THR A 225 -1.34 -20.09 7.98
N PRO A 226 -2.44 -19.82 8.71
CA PRO A 226 -2.82 -18.45 9.13
C PRO A 226 -2.07 -17.95 10.37
N GLU A 227 -1.26 -18.77 11.03
CA GLU A 227 -0.52 -18.38 12.23
C GLU A 227 0.43 -17.23 11.92
N GLY A 228 0.32 -16.16 12.73
CA GLY A 228 1.11 -14.92 12.55
C GLY A 228 0.37 -13.78 11.85
N LEU A 229 -0.71 -14.06 11.10
CA LEU A 229 -1.45 -13.01 10.38
C LEU A 229 -2.00 -11.92 11.30
N HIS A 230 -2.57 -12.32 12.46
CA HIS A 230 -3.11 -11.34 13.40
C HIS A 230 -2.02 -10.45 13.99
N GLU A 231 -0.90 -11.03 14.39
CA GLU A 231 0.26 -10.33 14.93
C GLU A 231 0.84 -9.37 13.88
N ALA A 232 1.09 -9.86 12.67
CA ALA A 232 1.62 -9.06 11.57
C ALA A 232 0.68 -7.91 11.19
N ASN A 233 -0.65 -8.10 11.17
CA ASN A 233 -1.59 -7.02 10.90
C ASN A 233 -1.47 -5.86 11.87
N HIS A 234 -1.09 -6.11 13.12
CA HIS A 234 -1.13 -5.14 14.22
C HIS A 234 0.25 -4.83 14.82
N ASP A 235 1.33 -5.27 14.20
CA ASP A 235 2.68 -5.04 14.71
C ASP A 235 3.03 -3.55 14.74
N THR A 236 3.25 -3.04 15.95
CA THR A 236 3.62 -1.63 16.19
C THR A 236 5.04 -1.30 15.73
N TYR A 237 5.90 -2.30 15.52
CA TYR A 237 7.23 -2.06 14.99
C TYR A 237 7.19 -1.61 13.51
N LYS A 238 6.25 -2.14 12.72
CA LYS A 238 5.99 -1.61 11.36
C LYS A 238 5.63 -0.13 11.37
N LEU A 239 4.80 0.29 12.33
CA LEU A 239 4.48 1.70 12.48
C LEU A 239 5.72 2.54 12.82
N HIS A 240 6.58 2.04 13.70
CA HIS A 240 7.85 2.69 13.99
C HIS A 240 8.71 2.85 12.72
N LEU A 241 8.85 1.79 11.93
CA LEU A 241 9.58 1.84 10.66
C LEU A 241 8.96 2.83 9.67
N ALA A 242 7.64 2.84 9.53
CA ALA A 242 6.95 3.80 8.66
C ALA A 242 7.21 5.26 9.07
N LEU A 243 7.25 5.54 10.38
CA LEU A 243 7.63 6.86 10.90
C LEU A 243 9.10 7.19 10.62
N GLU A 244 10.02 6.22 10.74
CA GLU A 244 11.43 6.39 10.41
C GLU A 244 11.65 6.62 8.89
N ILE A 245 10.89 5.94 8.05
CA ILE A 245 10.87 6.17 6.60
C ILE A 245 10.38 7.59 6.32
N ALA A 246 9.24 7.99 6.91
CA ALA A 246 8.66 9.32 6.72
C ALA A 246 9.62 10.46 7.12
N ARG A 247 10.50 10.25 8.10
CA ARG A 247 11.52 11.23 8.49
C ARG A 247 12.60 11.46 7.43
N ARG A 248 12.94 10.40 6.67
CA ARG A 248 14.02 10.40 5.68
C ARG A 248 13.56 10.82 4.28
N LEU A 249 12.26 10.82 4.03
CA LEU A 249 11.62 11.28 2.81
C LEU A 249 11.19 12.74 2.94
#